data_9e6774e12bee2659ee37004b1270fbbf
#
_entry.id   9e6774e12bee2659ee37004b1270fbbf
#
_cell.length_a   1.000
_cell.length_b   1.000
_cell.length_c   1.000
_cell.angle_alpha   90.00
_cell.angle_beta   90.00
_cell.angle_gamma   90.00
#
_symmetry.space_group_name_H-M   'P 1'
#
loop_
_entity.id
_entity.type
_entity.pdbx_description
1 polymer ?
#
loop_
_entity_poly.entity_id
_entity_poly.type
_entity_poly.pdbx_seq_one_letter_code
_entity_poly.pdbx_strand_id
1 'polypeptide(L)'
;MIDKFDGDYAFLSNFYENEVILYGRTYKNAEAAYQAQKTFDLVIKNQFQELEAGKAKKLGRNIDLRADWEEVKEDVMEYVIRAKFSDPKLQDLLISTGEEELVEGNHWNDTYWGVCRGVGLNQLGKIIMKIRNELVI
;
A
#
# COMPACT_ATOMS: atom_id res chain seq x y z
N MET A 1 -17.79 -0.57 -9.87
CA MET A 1 -16.96 -0.22 -8.70
C MET A 1 -16.38 -1.46 -8.06
N ILE A 2 -15.09 -1.42 -7.79
CA ILE A 2 -14.39 -2.47 -7.05
C ILE A 2 -14.23 -1.95 -5.63
N ASP A 3 -14.99 -2.49 -4.69
CA ASP A 3 -15.07 -1.97 -3.32
C ASP A 3 -14.46 -2.89 -2.25
N LYS A 4 -13.78 -3.94 -2.68
CA LYS A 4 -13.01 -4.83 -1.80
C LYS A 4 -11.78 -5.32 -2.54
N PHE A 5 -10.64 -5.27 -1.85
CA PHE A 5 -9.38 -5.72 -2.43
C PHE A 5 -9.08 -7.16 -1.96
N ASP A 6 -9.94 -8.07 -2.40
CA ASP A 6 -9.84 -9.50 -2.10
C ASP A 6 -10.22 -10.33 -3.33
N GLY A 7 -10.14 -11.67 -3.22
CA GLY A 7 -10.45 -12.57 -4.34
C GLY A 7 -9.63 -12.21 -5.57
N ASP A 8 -10.31 -12.02 -6.69
CA ASP A 8 -9.66 -11.66 -7.96
C ASP A 8 -8.98 -10.28 -7.92
N TYR A 9 -9.34 -9.45 -6.96
CA TYR A 9 -8.77 -8.11 -6.78
C TYR A 9 -7.82 -8.01 -5.60
N ALA A 10 -7.38 -9.15 -5.05
CA ALA A 10 -6.42 -9.18 -3.95
C ALA A 10 -5.12 -8.45 -4.30
N PHE A 11 -4.74 -8.41 -5.57
CA PHE A 11 -3.52 -7.72 -6.02
C PHE A 11 -3.55 -6.21 -5.73
N LEU A 12 -4.72 -5.63 -5.51
CA LEU A 12 -4.87 -4.22 -5.15
C LEU A 12 -4.56 -3.97 -3.67
N SER A 13 -4.61 -5.00 -2.84
CA SER A 13 -4.36 -4.87 -1.40
C SER A 13 -2.88 -4.73 -1.10
N ASN A 14 -2.55 -3.90 -0.12
CA ASN A 14 -1.18 -3.82 0.40
C ASN A 14 -0.72 -5.12 1.08
N PHE A 15 -1.66 -5.99 1.43
CA PHE A 15 -1.36 -7.29 2.03
C PHE A 15 -1.00 -8.36 1.00
N TYR A 16 -1.17 -8.07 -0.28
CA TYR A 16 -0.86 -9.02 -1.33
C TYR A 16 0.64 -9.37 -1.33
N GLU A 17 0.96 -10.66 -1.41
CA GLU A 17 2.34 -11.14 -1.39
C GLU A 17 2.97 -10.93 -2.77
N ASN A 18 3.82 -9.95 -2.87
CA ASN A 18 4.67 -9.68 -4.03
C ASN A 18 5.87 -8.86 -3.58
N GLU A 19 6.99 -9.05 -4.26
CA GLU A 19 8.18 -8.26 -3.95
C GLU A 19 7.95 -6.78 -4.24
N VAL A 20 8.33 -5.95 -3.28
CA VAL A 20 8.34 -4.50 -3.43
C VAL A 20 9.75 -4.01 -3.11
N ILE A 21 10.40 -3.43 -4.09
CA ILE A 21 11.75 -2.88 -3.92
C ILE A 21 11.63 -1.37 -3.76
N LEU A 22 12.07 -0.87 -2.60
CA LEU A 22 11.97 0.54 -2.27
C LEU A 22 13.24 0.98 -1.56
N TYR A 23 13.89 2.02 -2.07
CA TYR A 23 15.11 2.59 -1.50
C TYR A 23 16.20 1.52 -1.23
N GLY A 24 16.37 0.61 -2.19
CA GLY A 24 17.40 -0.42 -2.13
C GLY A 24 17.09 -1.61 -1.23
N ARG A 25 15.90 -1.68 -0.65
CA ARG A 25 15.46 -2.83 0.17
C ARG A 25 14.31 -3.55 -0.49
N THR A 26 14.31 -4.88 -0.37
CA THR A 26 13.24 -5.73 -0.88
C THR A 26 12.34 -6.15 0.25
N TYR A 27 11.04 -5.92 0.09
CA TYR A 27 10.00 -6.29 1.04
C TYR A 27 9.09 -7.33 0.41
N LYS A 28 8.42 -8.12 1.24
CA LYS A 28 7.55 -9.21 0.76
C LYS A 28 6.17 -8.73 0.32
N ASN A 29 5.80 -7.52 0.70
CA ASN A 29 4.50 -6.92 0.40
C ASN A 29 4.56 -5.41 0.55
N ALA A 30 3.55 -4.72 0.03
CA ALA A 30 3.49 -3.26 0.10
C ALA A 30 3.31 -2.76 1.55
N GLU A 31 2.59 -3.51 2.38
CA GLU A 31 2.39 -3.11 3.77
C GLU A 31 3.71 -3.02 4.54
N ALA A 32 4.57 -4.04 4.39
CA ALA A 32 5.89 -4.02 5.03
C ALA A 32 6.75 -2.87 4.52
N ALA A 33 6.73 -2.62 3.21
CA ALA A 33 7.48 -1.50 2.62
C ALA A 33 7.01 -0.15 3.19
N TYR A 34 5.70 0.01 3.33
CA TYR A 34 5.11 1.24 3.88
C TYR A 34 5.46 1.41 5.36
N GLN A 35 5.25 0.38 6.17
CA GLN A 35 5.48 0.45 7.61
C GLN A 35 6.95 0.74 7.93
N ALA A 36 7.88 0.18 7.14
CA ALA A 36 9.31 0.41 7.32
C ALA A 36 9.69 1.88 7.19
N GLN A 37 8.94 2.66 6.42
CA GLN A 37 9.25 4.08 6.19
C GLN A 37 8.88 4.97 7.39
N LYS A 38 8.20 4.45 8.39
CA LYS A 38 7.86 5.19 9.61
C LYS A 38 9.06 5.55 10.46
N THR A 39 10.21 4.93 10.22
CA THR A 39 11.43 5.12 11.00
C THR A 39 12.64 5.36 10.09
N PHE A 40 13.64 6.05 10.62
CA PHE A 40 14.96 6.17 9.99
C PHE A 40 15.97 5.15 10.55
N ASP A 41 15.61 4.41 11.60
CA ASP A 41 16.47 3.40 12.21
C ASP A 41 16.65 2.22 11.25
N LEU A 42 17.88 2.01 10.77
CA LEU A 42 18.17 1.00 9.76
C LEU A 42 18.00 -0.42 10.29
N VAL A 43 18.24 -0.66 11.57
CA VAL A 43 18.03 -1.97 12.19
C VAL A 43 16.57 -2.32 12.18
N ILE A 44 15.72 -1.36 12.57
CA ILE A 44 14.27 -1.55 12.56
C ILE A 44 13.75 -1.73 11.13
N LYS A 45 14.22 -0.90 10.18
CA LYS A 45 13.83 -1.06 8.77
C LYS A 45 14.12 -2.46 8.25
N ASN A 46 15.29 -2.99 8.58
CA ASN A 46 15.70 -4.32 8.12
C ASN A 46 14.78 -5.43 8.65
N GLN A 47 14.18 -5.24 9.83
CA GLN A 47 13.24 -6.22 10.38
C GLN A 47 11.99 -6.38 9.52
N PHE A 48 11.56 -5.31 8.85
CA PHE A 48 10.37 -5.37 8.00
C PHE A 48 10.55 -6.19 6.72
N GLN A 49 11.79 -6.39 6.27
CA GLN A 49 12.05 -7.09 5.00
C GLN A 49 11.57 -8.54 4.99
N GLU A 50 11.52 -9.20 6.14
CA GLU A 50 11.12 -10.60 6.26
C GLU A 50 9.69 -10.79 6.75
N LEU A 51 8.93 -9.70 6.94
CA LEU A 51 7.63 -9.79 7.59
C LEU A 51 6.48 -9.95 6.59
N GLU A 52 5.53 -10.82 6.96
CA GLU A 52 4.22 -10.85 6.34
C GLU A 52 3.48 -9.54 6.67
N ALA A 53 2.48 -9.19 5.85
CA ALA A 53 1.78 -7.93 5.97
C ALA A 53 1.16 -7.69 7.34
N GLY A 54 0.51 -8.71 7.92
CA GLY A 54 -0.11 -8.58 9.24
C GLY A 54 0.89 -8.31 10.35
N LYS A 55 2.04 -9.00 10.30
CA LYS A 55 3.12 -8.78 11.26
C LYS A 55 3.78 -7.42 11.07
N ALA A 56 3.94 -6.98 9.84
CA ALA A 56 4.47 -5.65 9.53
C ALA A 56 3.57 -4.55 10.09
N LYS A 57 2.25 -4.69 9.92
CA LYS A 57 1.28 -3.75 10.46
C LYS A 57 1.36 -3.68 11.98
N LYS A 58 1.48 -4.83 12.63
CA LYS A 58 1.60 -4.90 14.09
C LYS A 58 2.90 -4.24 14.59
N LEU A 59 4.03 -4.55 13.96
CA LEU A 59 5.31 -3.94 14.33
C LEU A 59 5.25 -2.42 14.13
N GLY A 60 4.69 -1.96 13.02
CA GLY A 60 4.57 -0.54 12.70
C GLY A 60 3.79 0.26 13.73
N ARG A 61 2.88 -0.38 14.48
CA ARG A 61 2.14 0.27 15.57
C ARG A 61 2.97 0.45 16.83
N ASN A 62 4.08 -0.27 16.95
CA ASN A 62 4.88 -0.35 18.18
C ASN A 62 6.24 0.31 18.06
N ILE A 63 6.55 0.94 16.94
CA ILE A 63 7.80 1.66 16.76
C ILE A 63 7.58 3.16 16.92
N ASP A 64 8.65 3.87 17.26
CA ASP A 64 8.62 5.33 17.32
C ASP A 64 8.56 5.90 15.90
N LEU A 65 7.64 6.83 15.69
CA LEU A 65 7.47 7.47 14.39
C LEU A 65 8.54 8.53 14.16
N ARG A 66 9.02 8.62 12.92
CA ARG A 66 9.78 9.80 12.48
C ARG A 66 8.92 11.06 12.73
N ALA A 67 9.58 12.16 13.06
CA ALA A 67 8.88 13.38 13.49
C ALA A 67 7.95 13.96 12.42
N ASP A 68 8.28 13.77 11.14
CA ASP A 68 7.53 14.31 9.99
C ASP A 68 6.52 13.34 9.40
N TRP A 69 6.21 12.22 10.10
CA TRP A 69 5.39 11.15 9.51
C TRP A 69 4.04 11.65 8.98
N GLU A 70 3.32 12.46 9.74
CA GLU A 70 2.01 12.95 9.32
C GLU A 70 2.08 13.82 8.05
N GLU A 71 3.22 14.46 7.81
CA GLU A 71 3.43 15.32 6.65
C GLU A 71 3.80 14.52 5.40
N VAL A 72 4.43 13.34 5.56
CA VAL A 72 5.01 12.59 4.44
C VAL A 72 4.28 11.28 4.13
N LYS A 73 3.38 10.82 4.98
CA LYS A 73 2.78 9.49 4.85
C LYS A 73 2.05 9.24 3.53
N GLU A 74 1.40 10.25 2.98
CA GLU A 74 0.71 10.12 1.69
C GLU A 74 1.70 9.99 0.54
N ASP A 75 2.76 10.81 0.55
CA ASP A 75 3.81 10.70 -0.46
C ASP A 75 4.53 9.36 -0.35
N VAL A 76 4.79 8.90 0.87
CA VAL A 76 5.40 7.59 1.11
C VAL A 76 4.53 6.48 0.54
N MET A 77 3.22 6.53 0.81
CA MET A 77 2.31 5.52 0.26
C MET A 77 2.35 5.53 -1.27
N GLU A 78 2.37 6.69 -1.91
CA GLU A 78 2.46 6.76 -3.36
C GLU A 78 3.75 6.12 -3.88
N TYR A 79 4.90 6.38 -3.25
CA TYR A 79 6.16 5.74 -3.64
C TYR A 79 6.10 4.22 -3.50
N VAL A 80 5.50 3.74 -2.41
CA VAL A 80 5.33 2.29 -2.18
C VAL A 80 4.46 1.67 -3.29
N ILE A 81 3.35 2.29 -3.62
CA ILE A 81 2.42 1.75 -4.62
C ILE A 81 3.04 1.81 -6.01
N ARG A 82 3.80 2.87 -6.33
CA ARG A 82 4.55 2.91 -7.58
C ARG A 82 5.58 1.79 -7.67
N ALA A 83 6.27 1.51 -6.59
CA ALA A 83 7.23 0.41 -6.54
C ALA A 83 6.53 -0.95 -6.73
N LYS A 84 5.37 -1.15 -6.11
CA LYS A 84 4.56 -2.36 -6.29
C LYS A 84 4.16 -2.57 -7.75
N PHE A 85 3.65 -1.52 -8.39
CA PHE A 85 3.17 -1.60 -9.77
C PHE A 85 4.27 -1.36 -10.81
N SER A 86 5.53 -1.43 -10.42
CA SER A 86 6.62 -1.57 -11.36
C SER A 86 6.71 -2.99 -11.94
N ASP A 87 6.07 -3.96 -11.32
CA ASP A 87 5.95 -5.33 -11.81
C ASP A 87 5.02 -5.36 -13.03
N PRO A 88 5.49 -5.82 -14.21
CA PRO A 88 4.66 -5.84 -15.42
C PRO A 88 3.37 -6.64 -15.29
N LYS A 89 3.39 -7.75 -14.55
CA LYS A 89 2.18 -8.56 -14.33
C LYS A 89 1.13 -7.80 -13.54
N LEU A 90 1.56 -7.09 -12.50
CA LEU A 90 0.65 -6.29 -11.69
C LEU A 90 0.15 -5.07 -12.45
N GLN A 91 0.98 -4.47 -13.31
CA GLN A 91 0.54 -3.40 -14.22
C GLN A 91 -0.59 -3.87 -15.12
N ASP A 92 -0.43 -5.04 -15.74
CA ASP A 92 -1.45 -5.60 -16.62
C ASP A 92 -2.77 -5.84 -15.88
N LEU A 93 -2.68 -6.36 -14.66
CA LEU A 93 -3.87 -6.56 -13.83
C LEU A 93 -4.54 -5.24 -13.47
N LEU A 94 -3.75 -4.22 -13.13
CA LEU A 94 -4.28 -2.90 -12.81
C LEU A 94 -4.96 -2.26 -14.02
N ILE A 95 -4.32 -2.32 -15.18
CA ILE A 95 -4.90 -1.82 -16.43
C ILE A 95 -6.21 -2.54 -16.75
N SER A 96 -6.28 -3.85 -16.48
CA SER A 96 -7.48 -4.64 -16.74
C SER A 96 -8.69 -4.20 -15.93
N THR A 97 -8.52 -3.46 -14.85
CA THR A 97 -9.65 -2.90 -14.09
C THR A 97 -10.34 -1.76 -14.84
N GLY A 98 -9.76 -1.28 -15.93
CA GLY A 98 -10.36 -0.26 -16.79
C GLY A 98 -10.54 1.08 -16.09
N GLU A 99 -11.77 1.58 -16.12
CA GLU A 99 -12.14 2.85 -15.47
C GLU A 99 -12.94 2.65 -14.19
N GLU A 100 -12.96 1.42 -13.67
CA GLU A 100 -13.68 1.12 -12.43
C GLU A 100 -13.15 1.97 -11.27
N GLU A 101 -14.07 2.48 -10.46
CA GLU A 101 -13.68 3.11 -9.20
C GLU A 101 -13.11 2.05 -8.26
N LEU A 102 -11.94 2.33 -7.69
CA LEU A 102 -11.24 1.44 -6.77
C LEU A 102 -11.37 1.98 -5.35
N VAL A 103 -12.04 1.21 -4.49
CA VAL A 103 -12.28 1.60 -3.09
C VAL A 103 -11.71 0.53 -2.17
N GLU A 104 -10.84 0.93 -1.26
CA GLU A 104 -10.31 0.04 -0.23
C GLU A 104 -11.37 -0.11 0.85
N GLY A 105 -12.37 -0.96 0.59
CA GLY A 105 -13.44 -1.26 1.55
C GLY A 105 -12.91 -2.17 2.66
N ASN A 106 -13.21 -1.81 3.89
CA ASN A 106 -12.73 -2.57 5.04
C ASN A 106 -13.76 -2.57 6.17
N HIS A 107 -13.53 -3.45 7.19
CA HIS A 107 -14.37 -3.55 8.37
C HIS A 107 -13.60 -3.26 9.68
N TRP A 108 -12.33 -2.81 9.56
CA TRP A 108 -11.45 -2.56 10.71
C TRP A 108 -11.25 -1.07 11.01
N ASN A 109 -12.21 -0.24 10.59
CA ASN A 109 -12.28 1.19 10.92
C ASN A 109 -11.18 2.06 10.29
N ASP A 110 -10.62 1.64 9.16
CA ASP A 110 -9.70 2.50 8.42
C ASP A 110 -10.50 3.42 7.51
N THR A 111 -10.68 4.66 7.94
CA THR A 111 -11.40 5.69 7.19
C THR A 111 -10.45 6.69 6.54
N TYR A 112 -9.16 6.50 6.65
CA TYR A 112 -8.16 7.34 6.01
C TYR A 112 -7.71 6.74 4.68
N TRP A 113 -7.12 5.54 4.71
CA TRP A 113 -6.68 4.86 3.49
C TRP A 113 -7.83 4.23 2.73
N GLY A 114 -8.88 3.86 3.41
CA GLY A 114 -10.02 3.19 2.81
C GLY A 114 -11.36 3.76 3.24
N VAL A 115 -12.37 2.90 3.14
CA VAL A 115 -13.76 3.21 3.47
C VAL A 115 -14.31 2.09 4.34
N CYS A 116 -14.88 2.46 5.49
CA CYS A 116 -15.51 1.52 6.41
C CYS A 116 -16.96 1.93 6.63
N ARG A 117 -17.89 1.04 6.38
CA ARG A 117 -19.34 1.29 6.52
C ARG A 117 -19.79 2.55 5.79
N GLY A 118 -19.28 2.74 4.57
CA GLY A 118 -19.65 3.87 3.73
C GLY A 118 -18.96 5.20 4.09
N VAL A 119 -18.04 5.20 5.03
CA VAL A 119 -17.34 6.41 5.51
C VAL A 119 -15.84 6.26 5.32
N GLY A 120 -15.20 7.23 4.69
CA GLY A 120 -13.76 7.25 4.57
C GLY A 120 -13.26 8.06 3.39
N LEU A 121 -11.98 8.40 3.42
CA LEU A 121 -11.34 9.22 2.40
C LEU A 121 -10.84 8.41 1.21
N ASN A 122 -10.63 7.11 1.38
CA ASN A 122 -10.14 6.22 0.32
C ASN A 122 -8.83 6.70 -0.31
N GLN A 123 -7.90 7.17 0.49
CA GLN A 123 -6.63 7.70 -0.03
C GLN A 123 -5.85 6.65 -0.82
N LEU A 124 -5.86 5.39 -0.37
CA LEU A 124 -5.18 4.32 -1.09
C LEU A 124 -5.80 4.09 -2.47
N GLY A 125 -7.13 4.00 -2.54
CA GLY A 125 -7.83 3.83 -3.81
C GLY A 125 -7.53 4.96 -4.78
N LYS A 126 -7.51 6.19 -4.29
CA LYS A 126 -7.17 7.37 -5.11
C LYS A 126 -5.77 7.30 -5.68
N ILE A 127 -4.79 6.89 -4.88
CA ILE A 127 -3.41 6.72 -5.34
C ILE A 127 -3.33 5.65 -6.43
N ILE A 128 -3.98 4.51 -6.23
CA ILE A 128 -3.97 3.42 -7.21
C ILE A 128 -4.62 3.87 -8.52
N MET A 129 -5.75 4.56 -8.46
CA MET A 129 -6.43 5.07 -9.65
C MET A 129 -5.57 6.10 -10.40
N LYS A 130 -4.85 6.96 -9.67
CA LYS A 130 -3.92 7.92 -10.27
C LYS A 130 -2.81 7.20 -11.04
N ILE A 131 -2.21 6.18 -10.43
CA ILE A 131 -1.14 5.40 -11.07
C ILE A 131 -1.69 4.66 -12.30
N ARG A 132 -2.88 4.07 -12.19
CA ARG A 132 -3.52 3.42 -13.33
C ARG A 132 -3.69 4.38 -14.50
N ASN A 133 -4.15 5.61 -14.26
CA ASN A 133 -4.32 6.60 -15.31
C ASN A 133 -2.99 6.91 -16.01
N GLU A 134 -1.91 6.97 -15.28
CA GLU A 134 -0.58 7.23 -15.85
C GLU A 134 -0.10 6.06 -16.72
N LEU A 135 -0.47 4.84 -16.38
CA LEU A 135 -0.07 3.64 -17.14
C LEU A 135 -0.73 3.53 -18.52
N VAL A 136 -1.88 4.16 -18.72
CA VAL A 136 -2.65 4.06 -19.97
C VAL A 136 -2.50 5.27 -20.88
N ILE A 137 -1.71 6.23 -20.52
CA ILE A 137 -1.43 7.41 -21.36
C ILE A 137 -0.41 7.07 -22.45
#